data_77c0294682aee2959b923cd6212db379
#
_entry.id   77c0294682aee2959b923cd6212db379
#
_cell.length_a   1.000
_cell.length_b   1.000
_cell.length_c   1.000
_cell.angle_alpha   90.00
_cell.angle_beta   90.00
_cell.angle_gamma   90.00
#
_symmetry.space_group_name_H-M   'P 1'
#
loop_
_entity.id
_entity.type
_entity.pdbx_description
1 polymer ?
#
loop_
_entity_poly.entity_id
_entity_poly.type
_entity_poly.pdbx_seq_one_letter_code
_entity_poly.pdbx_strand_id
1 'polypeptide(L)'
;LGDVYKRQIHMYNATSPLFRQVVFGNDKARTLELAVRHTKLVRELMDHYSQPAHGGTNFRYEYSPETFSQTEPDFAIEICEAVREAWGLASPSNKIIFNLPATVEIGPPNHYADLIEYFCRNVRDRDSIIVSLHPHNDRGCGIAAAELGMLAGADRVEGCLFGNGERTGNVDIVTLALNLYTQGVQPGPLVLTDLPSVIEVVTSCNNLPVHPRHPYAGELVMTAFSGSHQDAIKKGFAAQEKRWNAGDKVWSMPYLPVDPADLGLTYEAVIRVNSQSGKGGIAYPVSYTHLTLPTSDLV
;
A
#
# COMPACT_ATOMS: atom_id res chain seq x y z
N LEU A 1 11.77 -15.04 7.16
CA LEU A 1 12.83 -14.27 7.84
C LEU A 1 13.96 -14.00 6.83
N GLY A 2 13.61 -13.28 5.75
CA GLY A 2 14.60 -12.89 4.76
C GLY A 2 15.55 -11.85 5.36
N ASP A 3 16.82 -12.09 5.21
CA ASP A 3 17.93 -11.14 5.41
C ASP A 3 17.94 -10.36 6.74
N VAL A 4 18.10 -11.06 7.83
CA VAL A 4 18.35 -10.50 9.19
C VAL A 4 19.52 -9.50 9.22
N TYR A 5 20.38 -9.51 8.21
CA TYR A 5 21.60 -8.70 8.13
C TYR A 5 21.49 -7.49 7.19
N LYS A 6 20.36 -7.28 6.52
CA LYS A 6 20.14 -6.06 5.73
C LYS A 6 19.47 -5.01 6.61
N ARG A 7 20.11 -3.86 6.74
CA ARG A 7 19.58 -2.68 7.41
C ARG A 7 19.41 -1.58 6.39
N GLN A 8 18.24 -0.94 6.36
CA GLN A 8 18.00 0.24 5.56
C GLN A 8 18.24 1.48 6.42
N ILE A 9 19.06 2.39 5.93
CA ILE A 9 19.22 3.72 6.50
C ILE A 9 18.49 4.69 5.57
N HIS A 10 17.52 5.39 6.11
CA HIS A 10 16.70 6.36 5.40
C HIS A 10 17.08 7.77 5.84
N MET A 11 17.55 8.58 4.90
CA MET A 11 17.82 10.00 5.09
C MET A 11 16.85 10.82 4.25
N TYR A 12 16.42 11.93 4.78
CA TYR A 12 15.55 12.86 4.06
C TYR A 12 15.85 14.31 4.41
N ASN A 13 15.54 15.23 3.52
CA ASN A 13 15.43 16.66 3.78
C ASN A 13 14.41 17.26 2.81
N ALA A 14 13.65 18.25 3.31
CA ALA A 14 12.61 18.89 2.51
C ALA A 14 13.21 19.77 1.41
N THR A 15 12.66 19.66 0.20
CA THR A 15 13.21 20.21 -1.03
C THR A 15 12.30 21.22 -1.73
N SER A 16 11.03 21.34 -1.34
CA SER A 16 10.10 22.29 -1.97
C SER A 16 10.45 23.75 -1.69
N PRO A 17 10.08 24.69 -2.58
CA PRO A 17 10.31 26.13 -2.40
C PRO A 17 9.83 26.66 -1.05
N LEU A 18 8.62 26.23 -0.63
CA LEU A 18 8.04 26.68 0.63
C LEU A 18 8.92 26.30 1.82
N PHE A 19 9.36 25.04 1.90
CA PHE A 19 10.20 24.57 3.00
C PHE A 19 11.59 25.19 2.97
N ARG A 20 12.19 25.30 1.78
CA ARG A 20 13.48 25.97 1.65
C ARG A 20 13.45 27.41 2.16
N GLN A 21 12.43 28.18 1.77
CA GLN A 21 12.33 29.59 2.11
C GLN A 21 11.83 29.86 3.53
N VAL A 22 10.75 29.18 3.94
CA VAL A 22 10.02 29.53 5.16
C VAL A 22 10.55 28.78 6.38
N VAL A 23 10.91 27.48 6.19
CA VAL A 23 11.31 26.62 7.32
C VAL A 23 12.82 26.71 7.57
N PHE A 24 13.64 26.65 6.49
CA PHE A 24 15.08 26.51 6.63
C PHE A 24 15.88 27.78 6.25
N GLY A 25 15.28 28.73 5.55
CA GLY A 25 16.00 29.90 5.03
C GLY A 25 17.10 29.52 4.04
N ASN A 26 16.93 28.43 3.28
CA ASN A 26 17.90 27.87 2.35
C ASN A 26 17.49 28.14 0.89
N ASP A 27 18.48 28.29 0.04
CA ASP A 27 18.33 28.18 -1.41
C ASP A 27 18.51 26.71 -1.89
N LYS A 28 18.42 26.48 -3.20
CA LYS A 28 18.64 25.16 -3.81
C LYS A 28 20.06 24.65 -3.54
N ALA A 29 21.06 25.49 -3.69
CA ALA A 29 22.45 25.10 -3.53
C ALA A 29 22.76 24.63 -2.12
N ARG A 30 22.27 25.35 -1.11
CA ARG A 30 22.44 24.96 0.30
C ARG A 30 21.67 23.69 0.64
N THR A 31 20.46 23.51 0.08
CA THR A 31 19.65 22.30 0.27
C THR A 31 20.35 21.08 -0.32
N LEU A 32 20.91 21.19 -1.51
CA LEU A 32 21.69 20.14 -2.16
C LEU A 32 22.98 19.83 -1.38
N GLU A 33 23.73 20.87 -0.96
CA GLU A 33 24.93 20.69 -0.13
C GLU A 33 24.66 19.88 1.13
N LEU A 34 23.54 20.17 1.83
CA LEU A 34 23.12 19.44 3.03
C LEU A 34 22.87 17.95 2.71
N ALA A 35 22.14 17.65 1.65
CA ALA A 35 21.88 16.27 1.23
C ALA A 35 23.18 15.51 0.93
N VAL A 36 24.07 16.10 0.14
CA VAL A 36 25.35 15.49 -0.23
C VAL A 36 26.26 15.28 0.98
N ARG A 37 26.39 16.29 1.85
CA ARG A 37 27.22 16.20 3.06
C ARG A 37 26.77 15.08 3.99
N HIS A 38 25.46 14.98 4.26
CA HIS A 38 24.94 13.95 5.14
C HIS A 38 24.94 12.57 4.49
N THR A 39 24.76 12.47 3.18
CA THR A 39 24.95 11.20 2.45
C THR A 39 26.37 10.67 2.61
N LYS A 40 27.40 11.53 2.47
CA LYS A 40 28.80 11.14 2.69
C LYS A 40 29.04 10.64 4.11
N LEU A 41 28.50 11.33 5.13
CA LEU A 41 28.62 10.90 6.52
C LEU A 41 27.94 9.54 6.75
N VAL A 42 26.73 9.37 6.24
CA VAL A 42 26.02 8.07 6.32
C VAL A 42 26.84 6.98 5.63
N ARG A 43 27.43 7.27 4.48
CA ARG A 43 28.29 6.34 3.74
C ARG A 43 29.50 5.91 4.57
N GLU A 44 30.21 6.82 5.18
CA GLU A 44 31.38 6.54 6.04
C GLU A 44 31.00 5.62 7.21
N LEU A 45 29.87 5.91 7.88
CA LEU A 45 29.38 5.09 8.98
C LEU A 45 28.95 3.71 8.52
N MET A 46 28.28 3.59 7.40
CA MET A 46 27.86 2.29 6.86
C MET A 46 29.06 1.45 6.46
N ASP A 47 30.09 2.03 5.85
CA ASP A 47 31.35 1.35 5.52
C ASP A 47 32.03 0.81 6.79
N HIS A 48 32.07 1.62 7.85
CA HIS A 48 32.62 1.21 9.14
C HIS A 48 31.88 0.00 9.72
N TYR A 49 30.55 0.07 9.81
CA TYR A 49 29.74 -1.00 10.41
C TYR A 49 29.49 -2.20 9.48
N SER A 50 29.85 -2.11 8.21
CA SER A 50 29.83 -3.24 7.28
C SER A 50 31.05 -4.16 7.43
N GLN A 51 32.10 -3.71 8.13
CA GLN A 51 33.28 -4.55 8.38
C GLN A 51 32.96 -5.68 9.36
N PRO A 52 33.47 -6.89 9.15
CA PRO A 52 33.24 -8.04 10.06
C PRO A 52 33.58 -7.74 11.51
N ALA A 53 34.67 -6.96 11.75
CA ALA A 53 35.09 -6.55 13.10
C ALA A 53 34.08 -5.67 13.83
N HIS A 54 33.14 -5.02 13.11
CA HIS A 54 32.13 -4.10 13.64
C HIS A 54 30.68 -4.58 13.41
N GLY A 55 30.50 -5.88 13.12
CA GLY A 55 29.19 -6.49 13.01
C GLY A 55 28.80 -7.01 11.62
N GLY A 56 29.54 -6.67 10.57
CA GLY A 56 29.35 -7.21 9.21
C GLY A 56 27.97 -6.92 8.59
N THR A 57 27.33 -5.81 8.99
CA THR A 57 25.97 -5.49 8.55
C THR A 57 25.95 -5.09 7.09
N ASN A 58 25.05 -5.69 6.31
CA ASN A 58 24.79 -5.26 4.94
C ASN A 58 23.72 -4.16 4.95
N PHE A 59 24.11 -2.93 4.59
CA PHE A 59 23.23 -1.78 4.57
C PHE A 59 22.67 -1.50 3.18
N ARG A 60 21.42 -1.01 3.16
CA ARG A 60 20.82 -0.32 2.02
C ARG A 60 20.63 1.13 2.35
N TYR A 61 20.78 1.98 1.35
CA TYR A 61 20.61 3.42 1.52
C TYR A 61 19.37 3.89 0.78
N GLU A 62 18.57 4.68 1.49
CA GLU A 62 17.39 5.34 0.98
C GLU A 62 17.50 6.84 1.21
N TYR A 63 17.15 7.60 0.20
CA TYR A 63 17.04 9.06 0.28
C TYR A 63 15.66 9.52 -0.17
N SER A 64 15.07 10.44 0.59
CA SER A 64 13.84 11.14 0.20
C SER A 64 14.08 12.64 0.04
N PRO A 65 13.87 13.20 -1.16
CA PRO A 65 13.61 14.63 -1.31
C PRO A 65 12.21 14.91 -0.75
N GLU A 66 12.09 15.10 0.57
CA GLU A 66 10.80 15.33 1.24
C GLU A 66 10.07 16.50 0.57
N THR A 67 8.74 16.44 0.53
CA THR A 67 7.90 17.35 -0.26
C THR A 67 8.14 17.27 -1.78
N PHE A 68 8.52 16.08 -2.29
CA PHE A 68 8.80 15.86 -3.71
C PHE A 68 7.67 16.36 -4.62
N SER A 69 6.40 16.05 -4.28
CA SER A 69 5.23 16.46 -5.07
C SER A 69 5.05 17.99 -5.17
N GLN A 70 5.78 18.76 -4.36
CA GLN A 70 5.78 20.24 -4.36
C GLN A 70 7.13 20.83 -4.76
N THR A 71 8.10 19.99 -5.09
CA THR A 71 9.44 20.37 -5.51
C THR A 71 9.46 20.55 -7.03
N GLU A 72 10.28 21.48 -7.51
CA GLU A 72 10.52 21.63 -8.95
C GLU A 72 11.07 20.31 -9.52
N PRO A 73 10.48 19.73 -10.58
CA PRO A 73 10.85 18.39 -11.07
C PRO A 73 12.34 18.24 -11.40
N ASP A 74 12.92 19.27 -12.05
CA ASP A 74 14.35 19.25 -12.42
C ASP A 74 15.24 19.28 -11.17
N PHE A 75 14.86 20.05 -10.14
CA PHE A 75 15.62 20.10 -8.89
C PHE A 75 15.51 18.79 -8.10
N ALA A 76 14.39 18.11 -8.14
CA ALA A 76 14.24 16.80 -7.54
C ALA A 76 15.18 15.77 -8.19
N ILE A 77 15.35 15.81 -9.50
CA ILE A 77 16.30 14.97 -10.22
C ILE A 77 17.75 15.37 -9.86
N GLU A 78 18.08 16.66 -9.92
CA GLU A 78 19.41 17.18 -9.61
C GLU A 78 19.90 16.75 -8.23
N ILE A 79 19.07 16.89 -7.18
CA ILE A 79 19.46 16.53 -5.83
C ILE A 79 19.58 15.00 -5.64
N CYS A 80 18.70 14.20 -6.25
CA CYS A 80 18.79 12.74 -6.22
C CYS A 80 20.05 12.24 -6.93
N GLU A 81 20.43 12.83 -8.07
CA GLU A 81 21.66 12.49 -8.77
C GLU A 81 22.91 12.86 -7.97
N ALA A 82 22.93 14.03 -7.34
CA ALA A 82 24.03 14.45 -6.47
C ALA A 82 24.17 13.53 -5.24
N VAL A 83 23.06 13.10 -4.66
CA VAL A 83 23.04 12.10 -3.57
C VAL A 83 23.55 10.75 -4.06
N ARG A 84 23.15 10.28 -5.24
CA ARG A 84 23.64 9.02 -5.81
C ARG A 84 25.16 9.07 -6.05
N GLU A 85 25.68 10.17 -6.58
CA GLU A 85 27.13 10.39 -6.77
C GLU A 85 27.86 10.39 -5.43
N ALA A 86 27.33 11.07 -4.41
CA ALA A 86 27.89 11.08 -3.07
C ALA A 86 27.87 9.70 -2.38
N TRP A 87 26.84 8.91 -2.62
CA TRP A 87 26.74 7.52 -2.17
C TRP A 87 27.78 6.62 -2.86
N GLY A 88 27.96 6.75 -4.17
CA GLY A 88 29.03 6.16 -4.96
C GLY A 88 28.96 4.63 -5.16
N LEU A 89 27.95 3.92 -4.63
CA LEU A 89 27.81 2.45 -4.73
C LEU A 89 26.67 2.00 -5.60
N ALA A 90 25.86 2.93 -6.13
CA ALA A 90 24.69 2.59 -6.89
C ALA A 90 25.06 1.83 -8.18
N SER A 91 24.46 0.66 -8.38
CA SER A 91 24.62 -0.19 -9.55
C SER A 91 23.37 -1.03 -9.75
N PRO A 92 23.17 -1.70 -10.89
CA PRO A 92 22.04 -2.61 -11.10
C PRO A 92 21.96 -3.75 -10.06
N SER A 93 23.09 -4.18 -9.50
CA SER A 93 23.15 -5.20 -8.44
C SER A 93 23.07 -4.65 -7.01
N ASN A 94 23.28 -3.34 -6.84
CA ASN A 94 23.23 -2.65 -5.54
C ASN A 94 22.52 -1.30 -5.69
N LYS A 95 21.21 -1.36 -5.88
CA LYS A 95 20.41 -0.17 -6.18
C LYS A 95 20.30 0.76 -4.96
N ILE A 96 20.42 2.07 -5.21
CA ILE A 96 19.99 3.11 -4.27
C ILE A 96 18.46 3.24 -4.31
N ILE A 97 17.85 3.60 -3.18
CA ILE A 97 16.41 3.84 -3.13
C ILE A 97 16.16 5.34 -3.10
N PHE A 98 15.37 5.83 -4.04
CA PHE A 98 14.79 7.16 -3.99
C PHE A 98 13.32 7.06 -3.67
N ASN A 99 12.95 7.53 -2.48
CA ASN A 99 11.58 7.60 -2.02
C ASN A 99 11.02 8.98 -2.33
N LEU A 100 10.02 9.05 -3.20
CA LEU A 100 9.48 10.28 -3.78
C LEU A 100 8.12 10.61 -3.16
N PRO A 101 8.06 11.31 -2.00
CA PRO A 101 6.81 11.41 -1.26
C PRO A 101 5.87 12.49 -1.81
N ALA A 102 4.59 12.18 -1.86
CA ALA A 102 3.54 13.17 -1.76
C ALA A 102 3.29 13.46 -0.27
N THR A 103 4.22 14.19 0.35
CA THR A 103 4.21 14.51 1.79
C THR A 103 2.90 15.14 2.23
N VAL A 104 2.32 15.96 1.37
CA VAL A 104 0.91 16.39 1.41
C VAL A 104 0.31 16.11 0.04
N GLU A 105 -0.85 15.51 0.01
CA GLU A 105 -1.58 15.26 -1.24
C GLU A 105 -2.22 16.57 -1.74
N ILE A 106 -1.46 17.32 -2.53
CA ILE A 106 -1.87 18.67 -2.99
C ILE A 106 -2.61 18.68 -4.33
N GLY A 107 -2.53 17.60 -5.11
CA GLY A 107 -3.07 17.50 -6.46
C GLY A 107 -3.84 16.22 -6.71
N PRO A 108 -4.45 16.06 -7.89
CA PRO A 108 -5.09 14.81 -8.28
C PRO A 108 -4.05 13.69 -8.48
N PRO A 109 -4.43 12.42 -8.36
CA PRO A 109 -3.49 11.30 -8.38
C PRO A 109 -2.70 11.17 -9.69
N ASN A 110 -3.29 11.53 -10.82
CA ASN A 110 -2.59 11.56 -12.11
C ASN A 110 -1.45 12.59 -12.13
N HIS A 111 -1.60 13.74 -11.47
CA HIS A 111 -0.51 14.72 -11.39
C HIS A 111 0.71 14.16 -10.66
N TYR A 112 0.49 13.42 -9.56
CA TYR A 112 1.59 12.74 -8.88
C TYR A 112 2.25 11.69 -9.79
N ALA A 113 1.45 10.91 -10.50
CA ALA A 113 1.95 9.93 -11.47
C ALA A 113 2.76 10.56 -12.59
N ASP A 114 2.32 11.72 -13.12
CA ASP A 114 3.05 12.48 -14.15
C ASP A 114 4.45 12.91 -13.64
N LEU A 115 4.55 13.34 -12.36
CA LEU A 115 5.83 13.67 -11.73
C LEU A 115 6.74 12.43 -11.59
N ILE A 116 6.18 11.27 -11.25
CA ILE A 116 6.91 10.01 -11.16
C ILE A 116 7.41 9.58 -12.55
N GLU A 117 6.55 9.65 -13.58
CA GLU A 117 6.95 9.34 -14.95
C GLU A 117 8.07 10.28 -15.44
N TYR A 118 7.93 11.58 -15.17
CA TYR A 118 8.95 12.56 -15.50
C TYR A 118 10.28 12.23 -14.82
N PHE A 119 10.27 11.92 -13.53
CA PHE A 119 11.46 11.50 -12.79
C PHE A 119 12.09 10.24 -13.41
N CYS A 120 11.30 9.18 -13.61
CA CYS A 120 11.78 7.91 -14.16
C CYS A 120 12.39 8.04 -15.56
N ARG A 121 11.86 8.94 -16.39
CA ARG A 121 12.35 9.17 -17.77
C ARG A 121 13.61 10.03 -17.84
N ASN A 122 13.85 10.89 -16.85
CA ASN A 122 14.92 11.88 -16.90
C ASN A 122 16.08 11.62 -15.94
N VAL A 123 15.88 10.78 -14.90
CA VAL A 123 16.96 10.39 -14.00
C VAL A 123 17.97 9.48 -14.71
N ARG A 124 19.26 9.74 -14.53
CA ARG A 124 20.34 8.93 -15.13
C ARG A 124 20.45 7.57 -14.43
N ASP A 125 20.85 6.55 -15.19
CA ASP A 125 21.10 5.19 -14.70
C ASP A 125 19.91 4.61 -13.91
N ARG A 126 18.70 4.74 -14.46
CA ARG A 126 17.43 4.27 -13.86
C ARG A 126 17.52 2.84 -13.32
N ASP A 127 18.28 1.96 -13.98
CA ASP A 127 18.47 0.56 -13.58
C ASP A 127 19.23 0.40 -12.27
N SER A 128 19.96 1.43 -11.82
CA SER A 128 20.67 1.47 -10.54
C SER A 128 19.81 2.03 -9.39
N ILE A 129 18.54 2.30 -9.64
CA ILE A 129 17.63 2.99 -8.72
C ILE A 129 16.40 2.11 -8.46
N ILE A 130 15.95 2.12 -7.21
CA ILE A 130 14.58 1.74 -6.83
C ILE A 130 13.81 3.04 -6.61
N VAL A 131 12.79 3.29 -7.42
CA VAL A 131 11.86 4.39 -7.20
C VAL A 131 10.75 3.92 -6.27
N SER A 132 10.69 4.50 -5.09
CA SER A 132 9.69 4.20 -4.05
C SER A 132 8.69 5.34 -3.94
N LEU A 133 7.41 5.01 -3.86
CA LEU A 133 6.33 5.96 -3.66
C LEU A 133 5.97 6.04 -2.17
N HIS A 134 5.61 7.24 -1.71
CA HIS A 134 5.18 7.48 -0.34
C HIS A 134 4.04 8.52 -0.33
N PRO A 135 2.86 8.19 -0.85
CA PRO A 135 1.75 9.13 -0.85
C PRO A 135 1.05 9.16 0.51
N HIS A 136 0.66 10.38 0.93
CA HIS A 136 -0.33 10.62 1.95
C HIS A 136 -1.74 10.65 1.36
N ASN A 137 -2.75 10.79 2.22
CA ASN A 137 -4.17 10.62 1.84
C ASN A 137 -5.02 11.86 2.14
N ASP A 138 -4.43 13.06 2.07
CA ASP A 138 -5.08 14.33 2.45
C ASP A 138 -6.34 14.63 1.62
N ARG A 139 -6.41 14.13 0.39
CA ARG A 139 -7.55 14.27 -0.54
C ARG A 139 -8.36 12.99 -0.68
N GLY A 140 -8.00 11.91 0.03
CA GLY A 140 -8.63 10.60 -0.08
C GLY A 140 -8.23 9.82 -1.34
N CYS A 141 -7.13 10.18 -2.01
CA CYS A 141 -6.70 9.56 -3.26
C CYS A 141 -5.35 8.85 -3.15
N GLY A 142 -4.82 8.64 -1.95
CA GLY A 142 -3.48 8.06 -1.75
C GLY A 142 -3.29 6.71 -2.43
N ILE A 143 -4.30 5.83 -2.41
CA ILE A 143 -4.27 4.53 -3.09
C ILE A 143 -4.21 4.71 -4.61
N ALA A 144 -5.09 5.55 -5.17
CA ALA A 144 -5.08 5.83 -6.61
C ALA A 144 -3.77 6.47 -7.05
N ALA A 145 -3.17 7.36 -6.23
CA ALA A 145 -1.87 7.95 -6.50
C ALA A 145 -0.77 6.88 -6.53
N ALA A 146 -0.80 5.90 -5.63
CA ALA A 146 0.14 4.79 -5.63
C ALA A 146 -0.02 3.88 -6.85
N GLU A 147 -1.26 3.49 -7.19
CA GLU A 147 -1.55 2.65 -8.37
C GLU A 147 -1.06 3.32 -9.66
N LEU A 148 -1.42 4.58 -9.87
CA LEU A 148 -0.99 5.34 -11.06
C LEU A 148 0.52 5.58 -11.05
N GLY A 149 1.14 5.84 -9.90
CA GLY A 149 2.59 6.00 -9.79
C GLY A 149 3.37 4.72 -10.11
N MET A 150 2.84 3.54 -9.76
CA MET A 150 3.41 2.26 -10.19
C MET A 150 3.32 2.08 -11.71
N LEU A 151 2.19 2.41 -12.31
CA LEU A 151 2.03 2.40 -13.78
C LEU A 151 2.97 3.41 -14.45
N ALA A 152 3.32 4.50 -13.79
CA ALA A 152 4.27 5.51 -14.25
C ALA A 152 5.75 5.09 -14.14
N GLY A 153 6.04 3.90 -13.57
CA GLY A 153 7.38 3.33 -13.56
C GLY A 153 8.04 3.21 -12.18
N ALA A 154 7.30 3.36 -11.08
CA ALA A 154 7.82 3.10 -9.74
C ALA A 154 7.98 1.59 -9.48
N ASP A 155 8.93 1.25 -8.61
CA ASP A 155 9.29 -0.14 -8.27
C ASP A 155 8.72 -0.57 -6.92
N ARG A 156 8.40 0.37 -6.03
CA ARG A 156 8.03 0.10 -4.63
C ARG A 156 7.03 1.13 -4.12
N VAL A 157 6.22 0.75 -3.15
CA VAL A 157 5.37 1.66 -2.39
C VAL A 157 5.64 1.50 -0.89
N GLU A 158 5.70 2.60 -0.19
CA GLU A 158 5.74 2.70 1.26
C GLU A 158 4.43 3.29 1.77
N GLY A 159 3.90 2.70 2.82
CA GLY A 159 2.67 3.12 3.43
C GLY A 159 2.47 2.46 4.78
N CYS A 160 1.26 2.57 5.31
CA CYS A 160 0.92 1.99 6.60
C CYS A 160 -0.26 1.04 6.50
N LEU A 161 -0.29 0.04 7.38
CA LEU A 161 -1.45 -0.84 7.49
C LEU A 161 -2.69 -0.02 7.88
N PHE A 162 -3.76 -0.20 7.10
CA PHE A 162 -5.03 0.53 7.23
C PHE A 162 -4.92 2.05 7.13
N GLY A 163 -3.86 2.56 6.48
CA GLY A 163 -3.69 3.98 6.23
C GLY A 163 -3.36 4.81 7.47
N ASN A 164 -2.84 4.21 8.54
CA ASN A 164 -2.39 4.96 9.70
C ASN A 164 -1.28 5.94 9.34
N GLY A 165 -1.14 7.03 10.10
CA GLY A 165 -0.11 8.03 9.84
C GLY A 165 -0.57 9.43 10.22
N GLU A 166 0.22 10.44 9.88
CA GLU A 166 -0.09 11.82 10.18
C GLU A 166 -1.28 12.37 9.36
N ARG A 167 -2.01 13.29 9.94
CA ARG A 167 -3.19 13.96 9.37
C ARG A 167 -4.27 12.94 9.00
N THR A 168 -4.51 12.75 7.69
CA THR A 168 -5.47 11.76 7.14
C THR A 168 -4.85 10.37 6.94
N GLY A 169 -3.58 10.23 7.25
CA GLY A 169 -2.82 8.99 7.13
C GLY A 169 -1.99 8.88 5.84
N ASN A 170 -1.26 7.78 5.76
CA ASN A 170 -0.48 7.37 4.59
C ASN A 170 -1.34 6.53 3.65
N VAL A 171 -0.81 6.22 2.47
CA VAL A 171 -1.42 5.20 1.62
C VAL A 171 -1.61 3.90 2.41
N ASP A 172 -2.80 3.34 2.32
CA ASP A 172 -3.12 2.07 2.95
C ASP A 172 -2.58 0.91 2.11
N ILE A 173 -1.52 0.27 2.61
CA ILE A 173 -0.88 -0.84 1.91
C ILE A 173 -1.72 -2.13 1.93
N VAL A 174 -2.66 -2.30 2.87
CA VAL A 174 -3.58 -3.44 2.86
C VAL A 174 -4.53 -3.32 1.67
N THR A 175 -5.19 -2.17 1.53
CA THR A 175 -6.08 -1.93 0.39
C THR A 175 -5.32 -1.99 -0.93
N LEU A 176 -4.14 -1.35 -1.02
CA LEU A 176 -3.33 -1.39 -2.23
C LEU A 176 -2.92 -2.82 -2.63
N ALA A 177 -2.45 -3.61 -1.67
CA ALA A 177 -2.05 -5.00 -1.92
C ALA A 177 -3.24 -5.86 -2.39
N LEU A 178 -4.41 -5.68 -1.79
CA LEU A 178 -5.62 -6.42 -2.18
C LEU A 178 -6.20 -5.95 -3.52
N ASN A 179 -6.06 -4.66 -3.86
CA ASN A 179 -6.37 -4.18 -5.19
C ASN A 179 -5.52 -4.87 -6.26
N LEU A 180 -4.21 -5.01 -6.03
CA LEU A 180 -3.30 -5.74 -6.92
C LEU A 180 -3.67 -7.23 -6.99
N TYR A 181 -3.90 -7.86 -5.85
CA TYR A 181 -4.29 -9.27 -5.76
C TYR A 181 -5.56 -9.57 -6.57
N THR A 182 -6.60 -8.74 -6.47
CA THR A 182 -7.85 -8.92 -7.22
C THR A 182 -7.69 -8.75 -8.73
N GLN A 183 -6.59 -8.16 -9.18
CA GLN A 183 -6.20 -8.06 -10.60
C GLN A 183 -5.20 -9.15 -11.02
N GLY A 184 -4.93 -10.13 -10.16
CA GLY A 184 -3.99 -11.20 -10.43
C GLY A 184 -2.51 -10.80 -10.33
N VAL A 185 -2.22 -9.66 -9.72
CA VAL A 185 -0.85 -9.18 -9.49
C VAL A 185 -0.43 -9.55 -8.07
N GLN A 186 0.68 -10.27 -7.94
CA GLN A 186 1.23 -10.60 -6.62
C GLN A 186 1.79 -9.34 -5.93
N PRO A 187 1.26 -8.95 -4.77
CA PRO A 187 1.66 -7.71 -4.08
C PRO A 187 2.96 -7.86 -3.26
N GLY A 188 3.98 -8.54 -3.81
CA GLY A 188 5.24 -8.80 -3.11
C GLY A 188 5.09 -9.89 -2.03
N PRO A 189 5.88 -9.85 -0.94
CA PRO A 189 5.89 -10.88 0.10
C PRO A 189 4.75 -10.74 1.13
N LEU A 190 3.79 -9.85 0.93
CA LEU A 190 2.69 -9.65 1.87
C LEU A 190 1.73 -10.84 1.82
N VAL A 191 1.42 -11.38 3.01
CA VAL A 191 0.47 -12.47 3.20
C VAL A 191 -0.71 -11.90 4.01
N LEU A 192 -1.88 -11.84 3.40
CA LEU A 192 -3.10 -11.27 3.98
C LEU A 192 -4.20 -12.32 4.17
N THR A 193 -3.82 -13.61 4.25
CA THR A 193 -4.74 -14.74 4.41
C THR A 193 -5.34 -14.86 5.82
N ASP A 194 -4.91 -14.02 6.75
CA ASP A 194 -5.48 -13.89 8.10
C ASP A 194 -5.59 -12.39 8.44
N LEU A 195 -6.44 -11.71 7.70
CA LEU A 195 -6.70 -10.28 7.88
C LEU A 195 -7.27 -9.94 9.28
N PRO A 196 -8.12 -10.76 9.91
CA PRO A 196 -8.56 -10.53 11.28
C PRO A 196 -7.43 -10.38 12.29
N SER A 197 -6.41 -11.25 12.26
CA SER A 197 -5.24 -11.12 13.14
C SER A 197 -4.44 -9.85 12.88
N VAL A 198 -4.31 -9.43 11.62
CA VAL A 198 -3.65 -8.16 11.28
C VAL A 198 -4.42 -6.97 11.85
N ILE A 199 -5.75 -6.97 11.74
CA ILE A 199 -6.63 -5.94 12.31
C ILE A 199 -6.46 -5.86 13.82
N GLU A 200 -6.50 -7.00 14.51
CA GLU A 200 -6.36 -7.08 15.97
C GLU A 200 -5.04 -6.47 16.44
N VAL A 201 -3.93 -6.89 15.84
CA VAL A 201 -2.58 -6.39 16.20
C VAL A 201 -2.48 -4.88 15.98
N VAL A 202 -2.89 -4.40 14.80
CA VAL A 202 -2.78 -2.97 14.48
C VAL A 202 -3.68 -2.12 15.37
N THR A 203 -4.93 -2.55 15.59
CA THR A 203 -5.86 -1.85 16.48
C THR A 203 -5.33 -1.81 17.91
N SER A 204 -4.79 -2.92 18.41
CA SER A 204 -4.19 -3.00 19.75
C SER A 204 -2.97 -2.04 19.89
N CYS A 205 -2.10 -2.00 18.89
CA CYS A 205 -0.90 -1.14 18.94
C CYS A 205 -1.22 0.35 18.84
N ASN A 206 -2.19 0.72 18.00
CA ASN A 206 -2.49 2.12 17.70
C ASN A 206 -3.64 2.68 18.56
N ASN A 207 -4.42 1.81 19.20
CA ASN A 207 -5.66 2.16 19.90
C ASN A 207 -6.65 2.94 19.00
N LEU A 208 -6.65 2.62 17.73
CA LEU A 208 -7.54 3.18 16.71
C LEU A 208 -8.23 2.03 15.98
N PRO A 209 -9.56 1.95 15.98
CA PRO A 209 -10.28 0.90 15.26
C PRO A 209 -10.18 1.09 13.75
N VAL A 210 -10.18 -0.02 13.02
CA VAL A 210 -10.37 0.03 11.56
C VAL A 210 -11.80 0.48 11.28
N HIS A 211 -11.97 1.39 10.33
CA HIS A 211 -13.30 1.92 10.01
C HIS A 211 -14.24 0.79 9.52
N PRO A 212 -15.50 0.70 9.98
CA PRO A 212 -16.41 -0.41 9.62
C PRO A 212 -16.65 -0.59 8.11
N ARG A 213 -16.42 0.44 7.30
CA ARG A 213 -16.52 0.42 5.84
C ARG A 213 -15.16 0.54 5.15
N HIS A 214 -14.09 0.22 5.86
CA HIS A 214 -12.75 0.19 5.27
C HIS A 214 -12.70 -0.87 4.15
N PRO A 215 -12.14 -0.58 2.97
CA PRO A 215 -12.03 -1.57 1.90
C PRO A 215 -11.42 -2.88 2.39
N TYR A 216 -12.04 -3.99 2.04
CA TYR A 216 -11.67 -5.36 2.43
C TYR A 216 -11.70 -5.68 3.94
N ALA A 217 -11.28 -4.76 4.81
CA ALA A 217 -11.04 -5.00 6.24
C ALA A 217 -12.19 -4.59 7.17
N GLY A 218 -13.09 -3.75 6.70
CA GLY A 218 -14.20 -3.27 7.53
C GLY A 218 -15.24 -4.37 7.78
N GLU A 219 -15.80 -4.41 8.97
CA GLU A 219 -16.77 -5.43 9.40
C GLU A 219 -18.06 -5.49 8.55
N LEU A 220 -18.37 -4.42 7.83
CA LEU A 220 -19.59 -4.30 7.01
C LEU A 220 -19.33 -4.53 5.52
N VAL A 221 -18.08 -4.61 5.06
CA VAL A 221 -17.77 -4.61 3.61
C VAL A 221 -18.12 -5.92 2.92
N MET A 222 -18.16 -7.04 3.66
CA MET A 222 -18.54 -8.36 3.15
C MET A 222 -20.02 -8.66 3.39
N THR A 223 -20.79 -7.73 3.96
CA THR A 223 -22.18 -7.96 4.34
C THR A 223 -23.16 -7.38 3.33
N ALA A 224 -24.06 -8.21 2.84
CA ALA A 224 -25.19 -7.77 2.02
C ALA A 224 -26.42 -7.52 2.91
N PHE A 225 -26.99 -6.32 2.81
CA PHE A 225 -28.17 -5.90 3.61
C PHE A 225 -29.48 -5.99 2.83
N SER A 226 -29.46 -5.73 1.51
CA SER A 226 -30.65 -5.79 0.65
C SER A 226 -31.02 -7.22 0.31
N GLY A 227 -32.30 -7.56 0.35
CA GLY A 227 -32.81 -8.88 -0.01
C GLY A 227 -32.47 -9.30 -1.45
N SER A 228 -32.45 -8.35 -2.40
CA SER A 228 -32.05 -8.63 -3.79
C SER A 228 -30.56 -8.95 -3.92
N HIS A 229 -29.69 -8.27 -3.14
CA HIS A 229 -28.26 -8.56 -3.09
C HIS A 229 -28.00 -9.94 -2.47
N GLN A 230 -28.69 -10.25 -1.37
CA GLN A 230 -28.60 -11.57 -0.71
C GLN A 230 -29.02 -12.72 -1.64
N ASP A 231 -30.09 -12.54 -2.41
CA ASP A 231 -30.52 -13.53 -3.41
C ASP A 231 -29.52 -13.71 -4.55
N ALA A 232 -28.97 -12.61 -5.05
CA ALA A 232 -27.93 -12.65 -6.08
C ALA A 232 -26.66 -13.37 -5.60
N ILE A 233 -26.20 -13.10 -4.38
CA ILE A 233 -25.04 -13.76 -3.78
C ILE A 233 -25.31 -15.26 -3.58
N LYS A 234 -26.48 -15.63 -3.08
CA LYS A 234 -26.88 -17.05 -2.95
C LYS A 234 -26.80 -17.80 -4.30
N LYS A 235 -27.35 -17.20 -5.36
CA LYS A 235 -27.25 -17.74 -6.72
C LYS A 235 -25.81 -17.78 -7.21
N GLY A 236 -25.02 -16.78 -6.87
CA GLY A 236 -23.60 -16.69 -7.16
C GLY A 236 -22.80 -17.83 -6.57
N PHE A 237 -23.01 -18.19 -5.28
CA PHE A 237 -22.36 -19.33 -4.65
C PHE A 237 -22.66 -20.65 -5.36
N ALA A 238 -23.92 -20.89 -5.69
CA ALA A 238 -24.31 -22.11 -6.42
C ALA A 238 -23.66 -22.18 -7.84
N ALA A 239 -23.50 -21.04 -8.49
CA ALA A 239 -22.80 -20.95 -9.77
C ALA A 239 -21.28 -21.13 -9.63
N GLN A 240 -20.68 -20.56 -8.59
CA GLN A 240 -19.26 -20.67 -8.28
C GLN A 240 -18.86 -22.11 -7.97
N GLU A 241 -19.66 -22.81 -7.18
CA GLU A 241 -19.45 -24.24 -6.86
C GLU A 241 -19.41 -25.09 -8.15
N LYS A 242 -20.35 -24.86 -9.09
CA LYS A 242 -20.37 -25.55 -10.37
C LYS A 242 -19.11 -25.27 -11.19
N ARG A 243 -18.63 -24.02 -11.22
CA ARG A 243 -17.38 -23.65 -11.93
C ARG A 243 -16.18 -24.33 -11.30
N TRP A 244 -16.05 -24.31 -9.98
CA TRP A 244 -14.95 -24.98 -9.25
C TRP A 244 -14.91 -26.47 -9.54
N ASN A 245 -16.09 -27.14 -9.56
CA ASN A 245 -16.21 -28.55 -9.91
C ASN A 245 -15.83 -28.83 -11.38
N ALA A 246 -16.01 -27.85 -12.27
CA ALA A 246 -15.57 -27.91 -13.65
C ALA A 246 -14.09 -27.53 -13.88
N GLY A 247 -13.35 -27.19 -12.80
CA GLY A 247 -11.93 -26.81 -12.86
C GLY A 247 -11.66 -25.32 -13.03
N ASP A 248 -12.68 -24.48 -13.18
CA ASP A 248 -12.54 -23.03 -13.19
C ASP A 248 -12.39 -22.50 -11.78
N LYS A 249 -11.22 -21.94 -11.45
CA LYS A 249 -10.87 -21.42 -10.12
C LYS A 249 -11.05 -19.92 -9.99
N VAL A 250 -11.50 -19.22 -11.02
CA VAL A 250 -11.68 -17.76 -10.98
C VAL A 250 -12.83 -17.40 -10.06
N TRP A 251 -12.58 -16.51 -9.09
CA TRP A 251 -13.62 -15.91 -8.29
C TRP A 251 -14.48 -14.97 -9.13
N SER A 252 -15.78 -15.21 -9.20
CA SER A 252 -16.71 -14.35 -9.93
C SER A 252 -18.06 -14.38 -9.23
N MET A 253 -18.22 -13.49 -8.26
CA MET A 253 -19.36 -13.47 -7.35
C MET A 253 -20.07 -12.11 -7.42
N PRO A 254 -21.41 -12.07 -7.52
CA PRO A 254 -22.13 -10.80 -7.39
C PRO A 254 -21.81 -10.10 -6.06
N TYR A 255 -21.51 -8.80 -6.13
CA TYR A 255 -21.26 -7.91 -4.98
C TYR A 255 -20.04 -8.25 -4.09
N LEU A 256 -19.30 -9.30 -4.37
CA LEU A 256 -18.10 -9.68 -3.61
C LEU A 256 -16.88 -9.64 -4.54
N PRO A 257 -16.06 -8.58 -4.45
CA PRO A 257 -14.89 -8.40 -5.34
C PRO A 257 -13.74 -9.37 -5.06
N VAL A 258 -13.73 -10.00 -3.89
CA VAL A 258 -12.71 -10.97 -3.45
C VAL A 258 -13.42 -12.10 -2.70
N ASP A 259 -12.81 -13.30 -2.73
CA ASP A 259 -13.26 -14.41 -1.89
C ASP A 259 -12.95 -14.08 -0.41
N PRO A 260 -13.95 -14.00 0.49
CA PRO A 260 -13.69 -13.82 1.91
C PRO A 260 -12.71 -14.84 2.50
N ALA A 261 -12.70 -16.08 2.00
CA ALA A 261 -11.79 -17.12 2.47
C ALA A 261 -10.31 -16.79 2.18
N ASP A 262 -10.00 -16.06 1.09
CA ASP A 262 -8.63 -15.62 0.79
C ASP A 262 -8.08 -14.64 1.83
N LEU A 263 -8.97 -14.02 2.60
CA LEU A 263 -8.66 -13.05 3.66
C LEU A 263 -8.75 -13.64 5.06
N GLY A 264 -9.02 -14.95 5.19
CA GLY A 264 -9.26 -15.61 6.47
C GLY A 264 -10.63 -15.30 7.08
N LEU A 265 -11.58 -14.82 6.27
CA LEU A 265 -12.95 -14.52 6.68
C LEU A 265 -13.88 -15.70 6.37
N THR A 266 -15.00 -15.78 7.09
CA THR A 266 -16.04 -16.77 6.84
C THR A 266 -17.18 -16.21 5.98
N TYR A 267 -17.95 -17.08 5.33
CA TYR A 267 -19.12 -16.67 4.54
C TYR A 267 -20.33 -16.30 5.42
N GLU A 268 -20.30 -16.55 6.71
CA GLU A 268 -21.40 -16.24 7.65
C GLU A 268 -21.71 -14.74 7.71
N ALA A 269 -20.69 -13.90 7.57
CA ALA A 269 -20.87 -12.45 7.59
C ALA A 269 -21.53 -11.89 6.32
N VAL A 270 -21.56 -12.66 5.23
CA VAL A 270 -21.96 -12.16 3.90
C VAL A 270 -23.48 -11.92 3.83
N ILE A 271 -24.27 -12.82 4.40
CA ILE A 271 -25.73 -12.67 4.44
C ILE A 271 -26.18 -12.63 5.89
N ARG A 272 -26.45 -11.43 6.39
CA ARG A 272 -27.01 -11.22 7.74
C ARG A 272 -28.49 -10.89 7.65
N VAL A 273 -29.31 -11.57 8.47
CA VAL A 273 -30.74 -11.26 8.57
C VAL A 273 -30.93 -9.90 9.24
N ASN A 274 -31.72 -9.05 8.64
CA ASN A 274 -32.10 -7.74 9.15
C ASN A 274 -33.54 -7.39 8.72
N SER A 275 -34.03 -6.22 9.10
CA SER A 275 -35.40 -5.77 8.79
C SER A 275 -35.70 -5.62 7.28
N GLN A 276 -34.67 -5.64 6.43
CA GLN A 276 -34.80 -5.53 4.97
C GLN A 276 -34.59 -6.88 4.26
N SER A 277 -34.30 -7.94 5.00
CA SER A 277 -34.08 -9.27 4.43
C SER A 277 -35.39 -9.88 3.91
N GLY A 278 -35.34 -10.35 2.67
CA GLY A 278 -36.45 -11.14 2.08
C GLY A 278 -36.35 -12.61 2.38
N LYS A 279 -37.30 -13.41 1.87
CA LYS A 279 -37.35 -14.88 2.06
C LYS A 279 -36.02 -15.58 1.74
N GLY A 280 -35.30 -15.16 0.69
CA GLY A 280 -34.01 -15.72 0.29
C GLY A 280 -32.90 -15.46 1.31
N GLY A 281 -32.85 -14.25 1.89
CA GLY A 281 -31.87 -13.87 2.91
C GLY A 281 -32.09 -14.59 4.24
N ILE A 282 -33.33 -14.91 4.58
CA ILE A 282 -33.68 -15.68 5.80
C ILE A 282 -33.33 -17.16 5.60
N ALA A 283 -33.61 -17.73 4.44
CA ALA A 283 -33.38 -19.15 4.15
C ALA A 283 -31.86 -19.51 4.06
N TYR A 284 -30.99 -18.57 3.72
CA TYR A 284 -29.55 -18.84 3.55
C TYR A 284 -28.85 -19.23 4.85
N PRO A 285 -28.93 -18.47 5.96
CA PRO A 285 -28.32 -18.87 7.23
C PRO A 285 -28.85 -20.22 7.72
N VAL A 286 -30.15 -20.52 7.53
CA VAL A 286 -30.76 -21.79 7.90
C VAL A 286 -30.15 -22.94 7.12
N SER A 287 -29.96 -22.82 5.81
CA SER A 287 -29.35 -23.87 5.00
C SER A 287 -27.84 -24.04 5.27
N TYR A 288 -27.15 -22.96 5.55
CA TYR A 288 -25.70 -22.96 5.81
C TYR A 288 -25.38 -23.55 7.21
N THR A 289 -26.21 -23.29 8.21
CA THR A 289 -26.04 -23.79 9.58
C THR A 289 -26.61 -25.20 9.78
N HIS A 290 -27.08 -25.89 8.73
CA HIS A 290 -27.73 -27.19 8.78
C HIS A 290 -29.00 -27.23 9.66
N LEU A 291 -29.62 -26.10 9.92
CA LEU A 291 -30.92 -26.03 10.58
C LEU A 291 -32.01 -26.33 9.53
N THR A 292 -32.57 -27.53 9.61
CA THR A 292 -33.77 -27.87 8.85
C THR A 292 -34.99 -27.27 9.57
N LEU A 293 -35.52 -26.16 9.08
CA LEU A 293 -36.85 -25.71 9.47
C LEU A 293 -37.92 -26.58 8.77
N PRO A 294 -38.97 -27.00 9.46
CA PRO A 294 -40.11 -27.65 8.82
C PRO A 294 -40.68 -26.74 7.74
N THR A 295 -40.84 -27.25 6.53
CA THR A 295 -41.31 -26.47 5.36
C THR A 295 -42.77 -26.03 5.47
N SER A 296 -43.52 -26.48 6.48
CA SER A 296 -44.92 -26.16 6.74
C SER A 296 -45.14 -24.77 7.37
N ASP A 297 -44.10 -24.14 7.96
CA ASP A 297 -44.26 -22.88 8.72
C ASP A 297 -43.77 -21.64 8.00
N LEU A 298 -43.52 -21.72 6.69
CA LEU A 298 -43.07 -20.62 5.83
C LEU A 298 -44.16 -20.16 4.86
N VAL A 299 -45.38 -19.94 5.35
CA VAL A 299 -46.48 -19.30 4.56
C VAL A 299 -46.61 -17.84 4.96
#